data_8e0a13662a6f1960a812a4cb72ed4dc5
#
_entry.id   8e0a13662a6f1960a812a4cb72ed4dc5
#
_cell.length_a   1.000
_cell.length_b   1.000
_cell.length_c   1.000
_cell.angle_alpha   90.00
_cell.angle_beta   90.00
_cell.angle_gamma   90.00
#
_symmetry.space_group_name_H-M   'P 1'
#
loop_
_entity.id
_entity.type
_entity.pdbx_description
1 polymer ?
#
loop_
_entity_poly.entity_id
_entity_poly.type
_entity_poly.pdbx_seq_one_letter_code
_entity_poly.pdbx_strand_id
1 'polypeptide(L)'
;PLGYPVGLMDLFTPVSSGKININTASLMVLQMVPFIDENRAAQIITLRSGYDGQEGTDDDTPAGSQGMNVLAFLASAGLSQQEAAVAARYFDQRSRTFEVTVEAEVNSYKRTFIAIVGRNSPRDVPVLSFYWR
;
A
#
# COMPACT_ATOMS: atom_id res chain seq x y z
N PRO A 1 -7.09 -15.61 15.44
CA PRO A 1 -6.72 -15.61 14.02
C PRO A 1 -5.39 -16.31 13.87
N LEU A 2 -5.40 -17.38 13.12
CA LEU A 2 -4.18 -18.05 12.71
C LEU A 2 -3.49 -17.16 11.67
N GLY A 3 -2.79 -16.14 12.14
CA GLY A 3 -1.91 -15.35 11.30
C GLY A 3 -0.79 -16.26 10.81
N TYR A 4 -0.71 -16.48 9.52
CA TYR A 4 0.49 -17.06 8.94
C TYR A 4 1.68 -16.20 9.37
N PRO A 5 2.81 -16.81 9.80
CA PRO A 5 3.98 -16.03 10.16
C PRO A 5 4.38 -15.19 8.95
N VAL A 6 4.40 -13.87 9.12
CA VAL A 6 4.81 -12.94 8.06
C VAL A 6 6.32 -12.99 7.94
N GLY A 7 6.82 -13.42 6.79
CA GLY A 7 8.24 -13.44 6.49
C GLY A 7 8.73 -12.12 5.90
N LEU A 8 10.05 -11.95 5.82
CA LEU A 8 10.66 -10.76 5.18
C LEU A 8 10.20 -10.57 3.73
N MET A 9 9.95 -11.65 3.01
CA MET A 9 9.50 -11.62 1.61
C MET A 9 8.07 -11.06 1.46
N ASP A 10 7.28 -11.08 2.54
CA ASP A 10 5.93 -10.53 2.54
C ASP A 10 5.92 -9.01 2.83
N LEU A 11 7.02 -8.51 3.42
CA LEU A 11 7.17 -7.12 3.82
C LEU A 11 7.99 -6.28 2.84
N PHE A 12 8.85 -6.91 2.06
CA PHE A 12 9.78 -6.23 1.15
C PHE A 12 9.64 -6.74 -0.28
N THR A 13 9.78 -5.83 -1.23
CA THR A 13 9.87 -6.14 -2.65
C THR A 13 11.09 -5.45 -3.25
N PRO A 14 11.87 -6.13 -4.11
CA PRO A 14 12.98 -5.51 -4.82
C PRO A 14 12.50 -4.58 -5.95
N VAL A 15 11.23 -4.68 -6.30
CA VAL A 15 10.63 -3.94 -7.44
C VAL A 15 9.69 -2.86 -6.92
N SER A 16 10.26 -1.79 -6.38
CA SER A 16 9.46 -0.65 -5.89
C SER A 16 10.25 0.65 -5.97
N SER A 17 9.57 1.76 -5.74
CA SER A 17 10.17 3.09 -5.59
C SER A 17 10.89 3.27 -4.25
N GLY A 18 10.86 2.28 -3.36
CA GLY A 18 11.35 2.37 -1.98
C GLY A 18 10.43 3.15 -1.05
N LYS A 19 9.22 3.50 -1.52
CA LYS A 19 8.20 4.18 -0.72
C LYS A 19 6.99 3.30 -0.51
N ILE A 20 6.37 3.48 0.65
CA ILE A 20 5.16 2.78 1.07
C ILE A 20 3.95 3.60 0.64
N ASN A 21 2.97 2.97 0.00
CA ASN A 21 1.69 3.63 -0.26
C ASN A 21 0.87 3.68 1.03
N ILE A 22 0.71 4.87 1.61
CA ILE A 22 -0.01 5.07 2.88
C ILE A 22 -1.48 4.65 2.78
N ASN A 23 -2.06 4.69 1.58
CA ASN A 23 -3.48 4.39 1.36
C ASN A 23 -3.78 2.89 1.24
N THR A 24 -2.77 2.04 1.07
CA THR A 24 -2.96 0.59 0.88
C THR A 24 -2.07 -0.27 1.77
N ALA A 25 -1.13 0.33 2.51
CA ALA A 25 -0.21 -0.40 3.37
C ALA A 25 -0.96 -1.14 4.50
N SER A 26 -0.57 -2.38 4.76
CA SER A 26 -1.09 -3.15 5.90
C SER A 26 -0.60 -2.56 7.22
N LEU A 27 -1.29 -2.92 8.31
CA LEU A 27 -0.93 -2.50 9.67
C LEU A 27 0.54 -2.81 9.98
N MET A 28 1.03 -3.99 9.60
CA MET A 28 2.42 -4.40 9.84
C MET A 28 3.42 -3.56 9.05
N VAL A 29 3.11 -3.25 7.78
CA VAL A 29 3.98 -2.41 6.94
C VAL A 29 4.04 -0.98 7.46
N LEU A 30 2.92 -0.43 7.95
CA LEU A 30 2.89 0.89 8.57
C LEU A 30 3.79 0.97 9.80
N GLN A 31 3.81 -0.06 10.64
CA GLN A 31 4.64 -0.13 11.85
C GLN A 31 6.16 -0.20 11.57
N MET A 32 6.58 -0.45 10.34
CA MET A 32 7.99 -0.40 9.95
C MET A 32 8.53 1.03 9.81
N VAL A 33 7.62 2.01 9.75
CA VAL A 33 8.00 3.42 9.62
C VAL A 33 8.28 4.03 11.00
N PRO A 34 9.35 4.80 11.15
CA PRO A 34 9.67 5.45 12.41
C PRO A 34 8.48 6.24 12.98
N PHE A 35 8.30 6.17 14.30
CA PHE A 35 7.23 6.83 15.06
C PHE A 35 5.81 6.29 14.82
N ILE A 36 5.65 5.22 14.05
CA ILE A 36 4.35 4.58 13.86
C ILE A 36 4.32 3.27 14.62
N ASP A 37 3.69 3.29 15.78
CA ASP A 37 3.35 2.12 16.58
C ASP A 37 2.02 1.50 16.11
N GLU A 38 1.59 0.43 16.75
CA GLU A 38 0.34 -0.27 16.42
C GLU A 38 -0.89 0.65 16.51
N ASN A 39 -0.96 1.51 17.54
CA ASN A 39 -2.09 2.42 17.72
C ASN A 39 -2.15 3.46 16.60
N ARG A 40 -1.02 4.07 16.25
CA ARG A 40 -0.91 5.06 15.17
C ARG A 40 -1.17 4.42 13.80
N ALA A 41 -0.70 3.19 13.58
CA ALA A 41 -1.00 2.43 12.38
C ALA A 41 -2.51 2.12 12.25
N ALA A 42 -3.15 1.71 13.35
CA ALA A 42 -4.60 1.50 13.38
C ALA A 42 -5.38 2.81 13.13
N GLN A 43 -4.93 3.93 13.68
CA GLN A 43 -5.53 5.25 13.41
C GLN A 43 -5.40 5.66 11.94
N ILE A 44 -4.25 5.42 11.31
CA ILE A 44 -4.05 5.66 9.86
C ILE A 44 -5.07 4.86 9.05
N ILE A 45 -5.25 3.57 9.36
CA ILE A 45 -6.22 2.71 8.68
C ILE A 45 -7.65 3.23 8.91
N THR A 46 -8.03 3.53 10.14
CA THR A 46 -9.35 4.08 10.47
C THR A 46 -9.64 5.39 9.73
N LEU A 47 -8.65 6.29 9.66
CA LEU A 47 -8.82 7.56 8.96
C LEU A 47 -9.03 7.38 7.46
N ARG A 48 -8.32 6.44 6.82
CA ARG A 48 -8.46 6.23 5.38
C ARG A 48 -9.72 5.44 4.99
N SER A 49 -10.25 4.61 5.89
CA SER A 49 -11.42 3.75 5.67
C SER A 49 -12.77 4.48 5.82
N GLY A 50 -12.79 5.80 6.00
CA GLY A 50 -14.04 6.55 6.09
C GLY A 50 -14.86 6.25 7.35
N TYR A 51 -16.18 6.49 7.24
CA TYR A 51 -17.11 6.35 8.36
C TYR A 51 -17.55 4.91 8.61
N ASP A 52 -17.60 4.08 7.57
CA ASP A 52 -18.02 2.68 7.70
C ASP A 52 -16.89 1.76 8.17
N GLY A 53 -15.65 2.23 8.19
CA GLY A 53 -14.46 1.50 8.60
C GLY A 53 -14.07 0.38 7.64
N GLN A 54 -14.59 0.38 6.42
CA GLN A 54 -14.27 -0.59 5.37
C GLN A 54 -13.49 0.09 4.26
N GLU A 55 -12.34 -0.47 3.91
CA GLU A 55 -11.52 0.03 2.80
C GLU A 55 -12.12 -0.36 1.44
N GLY A 56 -12.10 0.56 0.49
CA GLY A 56 -12.59 0.36 -0.88
C GLY A 56 -14.05 0.77 -1.07
N THR A 57 -14.58 1.62 -0.21
CA THR A 57 -15.95 2.14 -0.27
C THR A 57 -15.98 3.62 -0.68
N ASP A 58 -17.16 4.15 -0.98
CA ASP A 58 -17.34 5.51 -1.51
C ASP A 58 -17.03 6.61 -0.49
N ASP A 59 -17.05 6.29 0.81
CA ASP A 59 -16.77 7.23 1.89
C ASP A 59 -15.30 7.24 2.35
N ASP A 60 -14.45 6.44 1.71
CA ASP A 60 -13.01 6.43 1.96
C ASP A 60 -12.39 7.82 1.87
N THR A 61 -11.54 8.15 2.83
CA THR A 61 -10.81 9.41 2.89
C THR A 61 -9.29 9.21 2.79
N PRO A 62 -8.80 8.74 1.63
CA PRO A 62 -7.38 8.47 1.47
C PRO A 62 -6.53 9.74 1.60
N ALA A 63 -5.29 9.59 2.03
CA ALA A 63 -4.31 10.66 1.97
C ALA A 63 -4.19 11.17 0.52
N GLY A 64 -4.29 12.48 0.33
CA GLY A 64 -4.36 13.11 -1.01
C GLY A 64 -5.78 13.48 -1.44
N SER A 65 -6.82 12.99 -0.76
CA SER A 65 -8.17 13.48 -0.93
C SER A 65 -8.34 14.86 -0.29
N GLN A 66 -9.26 15.64 -0.80
CA GLN A 66 -9.61 16.96 -0.25
C GLN A 66 -8.40 17.91 -0.06
N GLY A 67 -7.31 17.72 -0.82
CA GLY A 67 -6.10 18.54 -0.69
C GLY A 67 -5.20 18.20 0.50
N MET A 68 -5.52 17.15 1.25
CA MET A 68 -4.73 16.71 2.41
C MET A 68 -3.48 15.96 1.95
N ASN A 69 -2.30 16.51 2.19
CA ASN A 69 -1.04 15.83 1.89
C ASN A 69 -0.69 14.79 2.99
N VAL A 70 0.33 13.95 2.72
CA VAL A 70 0.77 12.89 3.65
C VAL A 70 1.10 13.44 5.04
N LEU A 71 1.75 14.60 5.11
CA LEU A 71 2.15 15.20 6.39
C LEU A 71 0.92 15.59 7.24
N ALA A 72 -0.06 16.24 6.64
CA ALA A 72 -1.31 16.61 7.32
C ALA A 72 -2.11 15.37 7.73
N PHE A 73 -2.12 14.34 6.89
CA PHE A 73 -2.77 13.08 7.19
C PHE A 73 -2.14 12.37 8.39
N LEU A 74 -0.81 12.30 8.46
CA LEU A 74 -0.08 11.73 9.60
C LEU A 74 -0.29 12.54 10.89
N ALA A 75 -0.37 13.87 10.81
CA ALA A 75 -0.71 14.71 11.95
C ALA A 75 -2.12 14.41 12.48
N SER A 76 -3.08 14.16 11.58
CA SER A 76 -4.44 13.73 11.97
C SER A 76 -4.46 12.34 12.62
N ALA A 77 -3.48 11.49 12.31
CA ALA A 77 -3.28 10.20 12.97
C ALA A 77 -2.52 10.32 14.32
N GLY A 78 -2.33 11.51 14.85
CA GLY A 78 -1.75 11.74 16.16
C GLY A 78 -0.22 11.85 16.21
N LEU A 79 0.46 12.01 15.06
CA LEU A 79 1.87 12.31 15.03
C LEU A 79 2.09 13.82 15.28
N SER A 80 3.12 14.16 16.04
CA SER A 80 3.58 15.55 16.12
C SER A 80 4.11 16.02 14.76
N GLN A 81 4.22 17.32 14.56
CA GLN A 81 4.70 17.90 13.32
C GLN A 81 6.11 17.39 12.92
N GLN A 82 6.99 17.20 13.91
CA GLN A 82 8.34 16.70 13.69
C GLN A 82 8.33 15.20 13.29
N GLU A 83 7.57 14.38 14.03
CA GLU A 83 7.41 12.95 13.72
C GLU A 83 6.79 12.75 12.33
N ALA A 84 5.71 13.49 12.03
CA ALA A 84 5.05 13.43 10.73
C ALA A 84 5.98 13.84 9.57
N ALA A 85 6.83 14.85 9.77
CA ALA A 85 7.80 15.27 8.76
C ALA A 85 8.87 14.21 8.48
N VAL A 86 9.29 13.44 9.48
CA VAL A 86 10.22 12.33 9.30
C VAL A 86 9.51 11.15 8.64
N ALA A 87 8.35 10.74 9.18
CA ALA A 87 7.59 9.60 8.67
C ALA A 87 7.13 9.80 7.22
N ALA A 88 6.73 11.01 6.83
CA ALA A 88 6.28 11.33 5.47
C ALA A 88 7.31 11.03 4.39
N ARG A 89 8.60 10.98 4.73
CA ARG A 89 9.68 10.64 3.77
C ARG A 89 9.60 9.20 3.27
N TYR A 90 8.97 8.31 4.04
CA TYR A 90 8.82 6.89 3.71
C TYR A 90 7.55 6.60 2.91
N PHE A 91 6.63 7.57 2.82
CA PHE A 91 5.34 7.37 2.19
C PHE A 91 5.21 8.02 0.81
N ASP A 92 4.36 7.40 -0.01
CA ASP A 92 3.73 7.98 -1.20
C ASP A 92 2.21 7.78 -1.08
N GLN A 93 1.44 8.51 -1.88
CA GLN A 93 -0.03 8.41 -1.93
C GLN A 93 -0.51 7.44 -3.00
N ARG A 94 0.37 6.97 -3.87
CA ARG A 94 0.05 6.13 -5.02
C ARG A 94 1.09 5.05 -5.23
N SER A 95 0.61 3.86 -5.54
CA SER A 95 1.48 2.79 -6.03
C SER A 95 1.86 3.05 -7.49
N ARG A 96 3.11 2.75 -7.82
CA ARG A 96 3.64 2.86 -9.19
C ARG A 96 4.06 1.52 -9.77
N THR A 97 4.11 0.49 -8.94
CA THR A 97 4.46 -0.87 -9.35
C THR A 97 3.39 -1.81 -8.85
N PHE A 98 2.95 -2.72 -9.71
CA PHE A 98 1.88 -3.66 -9.44
C PHE A 98 2.30 -5.05 -9.87
N GLU A 99 1.93 -6.06 -9.09
CA GLU A 99 1.93 -7.45 -9.51
C GLU A 99 0.53 -7.79 -10.04
N VAL A 100 0.50 -8.34 -11.24
CA VAL A 100 -0.73 -8.81 -11.88
C VAL A 100 -0.64 -10.32 -12.03
N THR A 101 -1.51 -11.03 -11.35
CA THR A 101 -1.61 -12.50 -11.46
C THR A 101 -2.84 -12.85 -12.27
N VAL A 102 -2.66 -13.64 -13.32
CA VAL A 102 -3.73 -14.14 -14.19
C VAL A 102 -3.72 -15.66 -14.15
N GLU A 103 -4.82 -16.25 -13.75
CA GLU A 103 -5.05 -17.69 -13.85
C GLU A 103 -5.86 -18.00 -15.11
N ALA A 104 -5.33 -18.84 -15.97
CA ALA A 104 -6.02 -19.34 -17.15
C ALA A 104 -6.29 -20.83 -17.01
N GLU A 105 -7.53 -21.25 -17.29
CA GLU A 105 -7.93 -22.66 -17.28
C GLU A 105 -8.53 -23.05 -18.63
N VAL A 106 -7.97 -24.11 -19.26
CA VAL A 106 -8.48 -24.69 -20.50
C VAL A 106 -8.50 -26.21 -20.34
N ASN A 107 -9.66 -26.82 -20.49
CA ASN A 107 -9.85 -28.29 -20.36
C ASN A 107 -9.24 -28.87 -19.08
N SER A 108 -9.50 -28.23 -17.93
CA SER A 108 -8.95 -28.59 -16.62
C SER A 108 -7.43 -28.40 -16.47
N TYR A 109 -6.77 -27.83 -17.44
CA TYR A 109 -5.37 -27.45 -17.37
C TYR A 109 -5.24 -26.00 -16.94
N LYS A 110 -4.58 -25.77 -15.79
CA LYS A 110 -4.41 -24.43 -15.21
C LYS A 110 -2.99 -23.91 -15.42
N ARG A 111 -2.88 -22.65 -15.75
CA ARG A 111 -1.61 -21.91 -15.74
C ARG A 111 -1.78 -20.57 -15.05
N THR A 112 -0.79 -20.22 -14.26
CA THR A 112 -0.71 -18.90 -13.60
C THR A 112 0.37 -18.08 -14.29
N PHE A 113 -0.01 -16.90 -14.76
CA PHE A 113 0.89 -15.91 -15.33
C PHE A 113 1.04 -14.77 -14.33
N ILE A 114 2.27 -14.32 -14.14
CA ILE A 114 2.59 -13.23 -13.21
C ILE A 114 3.36 -12.17 -13.98
N ALA A 115 2.85 -10.94 -13.94
CA ALA A 115 3.50 -9.79 -14.53
C ALA A 115 3.75 -8.71 -13.46
N ILE A 116 4.96 -8.18 -13.45
CA ILE A 116 5.27 -6.96 -12.70
C ILE A 116 5.17 -5.80 -13.69
N VAL A 117 4.28 -4.87 -13.41
CA VAL A 117 4.02 -3.71 -14.28
C VAL A 117 4.32 -2.41 -13.54
N GLY A 118 4.95 -1.49 -14.23
CA GLY A 118 5.12 -0.12 -13.77
C GLY A 118 3.96 0.75 -14.26
N ARG A 119 3.63 1.81 -13.55
CA ARG A 119 2.68 2.84 -13.99
C ARG A 119 3.33 4.21 -13.91
N ASN A 120 3.84 4.68 -15.04
CA ASN A 120 4.41 6.02 -15.15
C ASN A 120 3.29 7.07 -15.39
N SER A 121 2.29 6.69 -16.20
CA SER A 121 1.10 7.50 -16.47
C SER A 121 -0.09 6.58 -16.84
N PRO A 122 -1.32 7.11 -17.02
CA PRO A 122 -2.47 6.30 -17.45
C PRO A 122 -2.30 5.58 -18.79
N ARG A 123 -1.36 6.06 -19.62
CA ARG A 123 -1.09 5.51 -20.97
C ARG A 123 0.30 4.86 -21.09
N ASP A 124 1.10 4.93 -20.04
CA ASP A 124 2.46 4.40 -20.01
C ASP A 124 2.57 3.39 -18.86
N VAL A 125 2.35 2.11 -19.20
CA VAL A 125 2.32 0.98 -18.27
C VAL A 125 3.28 -0.10 -18.77
N PRO A 126 4.61 0.07 -18.58
CA PRO A 126 5.59 -0.91 -19.03
C PRO A 126 5.51 -2.21 -18.21
N VAL A 127 5.66 -3.34 -18.89
CA VAL A 127 5.89 -4.64 -18.25
C VAL A 127 7.36 -4.74 -17.87
N LEU A 128 7.65 -4.81 -16.57
CA LEU A 128 9.01 -4.85 -16.03
C LEU A 128 9.53 -6.30 -15.95
N SER A 129 8.65 -7.26 -15.70
CA SER A 129 8.94 -8.67 -15.63
C SER A 129 7.70 -9.49 -15.97
N PHE A 130 7.90 -10.65 -16.58
CA PHE A 130 6.82 -11.58 -16.90
C PHE A 130 7.32 -13.02 -16.77
N TYR A 131 6.58 -13.85 -16.07
CA TYR A 131 6.86 -15.27 -15.90
C TYR A 131 5.58 -16.07 -15.67
N TRP A 132 5.67 -17.40 -15.78
CA TRP A 132 4.55 -18.30 -15.52
C TRP A 132 5.00 -19.51 -14.68
N ARG A 133 4.06 -20.12 -14.01
CA ARG A 133 4.21 -21.35 -13.23
C ARG A 133 2.96 -22.22 -13.31
#